data_db51425091ba3705f4ebc815f0edd5f8
#
_entry.id   db51425091ba3705f4ebc815f0edd5f8
#
_cell.length_a   1.000
_cell.length_b   1.000
_cell.length_c   1.000
_cell.angle_alpha   90.00
_cell.angle_beta   90.00
_cell.angle_gamma   90.00
#
_symmetry.space_group_name_H-M   'P 1'
#
loop_
_entity.id
_entity.type
_entity.pdbx_description
1 polymer ?
#
loop_
_entity_poly.entity_id
_entity_poly.type
_entity_poly.pdbx_seq_one_letter_code
_entity_poly.pdbx_strand_id
1 'polypeptide(L)'
;MAAEVVGYFDHKVRLDILLRVAALNTVQPSALKELNEILEKQFAGNSNTSRASMGGVKRTADIMNFLESSAESQLIESIREIDEDLSSKIEDLMFVFDNLADVDDRGIQALLREVSSEVLIVALKGADEAIKEKIFRNMSKRASELLQDDLEAKGPVRISEVEAAQKEILTIARRMADAGEIVLGGKGGEEMI
;
A
#
# COMPACT_ATOMS: atom_id res chain seq x y z
N MET A 1 -5.14 -12.63 10.00
CA MET A 1 -5.13 -14.12 9.87
C MET A 1 -3.99 -14.65 9.00
N ALA A 2 -3.85 -14.29 7.67
CA ALA A 2 -2.73 -14.82 6.86
C ALA A 2 -1.35 -14.37 7.37
N ALA A 3 -1.18 -13.08 7.71
CA ALA A 3 0.06 -12.54 8.25
C ALA A 3 0.46 -13.16 9.59
N GLU A 4 -0.50 -13.38 10.50
CA GLU A 4 -0.28 -14.07 11.76
C GLU A 4 0.26 -15.48 11.54
N VAL A 5 -0.33 -16.23 10.58
CA VAL A 5 0.14 -17.57 10.24
C VAL A 5 1.56 -17.52 9.68
N VAL A 6 1.85 -16.61 8.75
CA VAL A 6 3.19 -16.43 8.19
C VAL A 6 4.19 -16.01 9.27
N GLY A 7 3.76 -15.21 10.25
CA GLY A 7 4.59 -14.77 11.38
C GLY A 7 5.12 -15.91 12.28
N TYR A 8 4.45 -17.06 12.33
CA TYR A 8 4.91 -18.23 13.13
C TYR A 8 6.05 -19.03 12.51
N PHE A 9 6.34 -18.81 11.20
CA PHE A 9 7.40 -19.54 10.52
C PHE A 9 8.77 -18.84 10.66
N ASP A 10 9.85 -19.58 10.50
CA ASP A 10 11.20 -19.02 10.40
C ASP A 10 11.39 -18.21 9.10
N HIS A 11 12.44 -17.39 9.04
CA HIS A 11 12.70 -16.47 7.94
C HIS A 11 12.75 -17.17 6.56
N LYS A 12 13.37 -18.36 6.47
CA LYS A 12 13.48 -19.07 5.19
C LYS A 12 12.14 -19.57 4.67
N VAL A 13 11.29 -20.06 5.58
CA VAL A 13 9.95 -20.54 5.24
C VAL A 13 9.04 -19.35 4.88
N ARG A 14 9.13 -18.23 5.62
CA ARG A 14 8.40 -16.99 5.28
C ARG A 14 8.74 -16.52 3.88
N LEU A 15 10.02 -16.47 3.54
CA LEU A 15 10.50 -16.05 2.23
C LEU A 15 9.98 -16.96 1.11
N ASP A 16 10.05 -18.29 1.26
CA ASP A 16 9.54 -19.25 0.27
C ASP A 16 8.02 -19.09 0.07
N ILE A 17 7.25 -18.92 1.16
CA ILE A 17 5.80 -18.68 1.10
C ILE A 17 5.50 -17.41 0.34
N LEU A 18 6.17 -16.28 0.66
CA LEU A 18 5.92 -14.99 0.04
C LEU A 18 6.28 -14.97 -1.44
N LEU A 19 7.39 -15.59 -1.83
CA LEU A 19 7.78 -15.73 -3.24
C LEU A 19 6.75 -16.55 -4.03
N ARG A 20 6.24 -17.64 -3.46
CA ARG A 20 5.18 -18.44 -4.10
C ARG A 20 3.87 -17.67 -4.22
N VAL A 21 3.46 -16.94 -3.19
CA VAL A 21 2.26 -16.08 -3.23
C VAL A 21 2.39 -15.01 -4.30
N ALA A 22 3.55 -14.37 -4.41
CA ALA A 22 3.82 -13.35 -5.42
C ALA A 22 3.81 -13.90 -6.85
N ALA A 23 4.29 -15.14 -7.04
CA ALA A 23 4.31 -15.82 -8.35
C ALA A 23 2.93 -16.34 -8.79
N LEU A 24 1.93 -16.39 -7.89
CA LEU A 24 0.57 -16.81 -8.24
C LEU A 24 -0.15 -15.72 -9.05
N ASN A 25 -0.09 -15.82 -10.37
CA ASN A 25 -0.77 -14.87 -11.26
C ASN A 25 -2.26 -15.19 -11.41
N THR A 26 -2.60 -16.45 -11.65
CA THR A 26 -3.98 -16.94 -11.77
C THR A 26 -4.05 -18.42 -11.47
N VAL A 27 -5.04 -18.83 -10.71
CA VAL A 27 -5.43 -20.24 -10.59
C VAL A 27 -6.56 -20.49 -11.60
N GLN A 28 -6.46 -21.59 -12.37
CA GLN A 28 -7.54 -21.92 -13.31
C GLN A 28 -8.86 -22.09 -12.57
N PRO A 29 -9.96 -21.50 -13.08
CA PRO A 29 -11.28 -21.57 -12.42
C PRO A 29 -11.75 -23.02 -12.15
N SER A 30 -11.35 -23.97 -12.99
CA SER A 30 -11.64 -25.40 -12.82
C SER A 30 -10.95 -25.98 -11.57
N ALA A 31 -9.67 -25.65 -11.34
CA ALA A 31 -8.94 -26.12 -10.16
C ALA A 31 -9.48 -25.52 -8.86
N LEU A 32 -9.91 -24.25 -8.89
CA LEU A 32 -10.59 -23.61 -7.76
C LEU A 32 -11.95 -24.27 -7.47
N LYS A 33 -12.69 -24.62 -8.51
CA LYS A 33 -13.98 -25.29 -8.37
C LYS A 33 -13.82 -26.69 -7.76
N GLU A 34 -12.84 -27.44 -8.22
CA GLU A 34 -12.51 -28.77 -7.69
C GLU A 34 -12.08 -28.72 -6.23
N LEU A 35 -11.20 -27.75 -5.87
CA LEU A 35 -10.80 -27.50 -4.49
C LEU A 35 -11.99 -27.10 -3.62
N ASN A 36 -12.89 -26.23 -4.13
CA ASN A 36 -14.07 -25.78 -3.42
C ASN A 36 -15.06 -26.95 -3.18
N GLU A 37 -15.26 -27.83 -4.17
CA GLU A 37 -16.08 -29.03 -4.03
C GLU A 37 -15.52 -30.00 -2.98
N ILE A 38 -14.19 -30.12 -2.88
CA ILE A 38 -13.52 -30.92 -1.86
C ILE A 38 -13.69 -30.27 -0.48
N LEU A 39 -13.51 -28.96 -0.38
CA LEU A 39 -13.69 -28.21 0.86
C LEU A 39 -15.15 -28.19 1.32
N GLU A 40 -16.12 -28.06 0.41
CA GLU A 40 -17.55 -28.15 0.73
C GLU A 40 -17.93 -29.54 1.25
N LYS A 41 -17.38 -30.60 0.68
CA LYS A 41 -17.56 -31.98 1.19
C LYS A 41 -16.94 -32.20 2.57
N GLN A 42 -15.86 -31.49 2.89
CA GLN A 42 -15.16 -31.63 4.17
C GLN A 42 -15.72 -30.70 5.26
N PHE A 43 -16.25 -29.53 4.90
CA PHE A 43 -16.62 -28.45 5.83
C PHE A 43 -18.03 -27.89 5.60
N ALA A 44 -19.01 -28.66 5.17
CA ALA A 44 -20.39 -28.28 4.86
C ALA A 44 -20.85 -26.93 5.45
N GLY A 45 -20.72 -25.84 4.72
CA GLY A 45 -21.33 -24.57 5.08
C GLY A 45 -20.66 -23.31 4.52
N ASN A 46 -21.40 -22.64 3.63
CA ASN A 46 -21.24 -21.27 3.10
C ASN A 46 -20.14 -21.01 2.07
N SER A 47 -20.54 -20.97 0.82
CA SER A 47 -19.73 -20.43 -0.28
C SER A 47 -20.47 -19.34 -1.04
N ASN A 48 -19.93 -18.11 -0.95
CA ASN A 48 -20.16 -17.06 -1.95
C ASN A 48 -18.84 -16.88 -2.72
N THR A 49 -18.74 -17.49 -3.88
CA THR A 49 -17.55 -17.43 -4.72
C THR A 49 -17.59 -16.21 -5.65
N SER A 50 -17.08 -15.09 -5.17
CA SER A 50 -16.51 -14.07 -6.06
C SER A 50 -15.17 -14.56 -6.58
N ARG A 51 -14.82 -14.27 -7.84
CA ARG A 51 -13.50 -14.54 -8.42
C ARG A 51 -12.42 -13.81 -7.61
N ALA A 52 -11.94 -14.43 -6.55
CA ALA A 52 -10.82 -13.89 -5.79
C ALA A 52 -9.51 -14.31 -6.47
N SER A 53 -8.70 -13.35 -6.84
CA SER A 53 -7.28 -13.57 -7.13
C SER A 53 -6.64 -14.14 -5.86
N MET A 54 -6.19 -15.40 -5.88
CA MET A 54 -5.69 -16.10 -4.68
C MET A 54 -4.21 -15.81 -4.37
N GLY A 55 -3.58 -14.89 -5.08
CA GLY A 55 -2.15 -14.58 -4.89
C GLY A 55 -1.74 -13.34 -5.66
N GLY A 56 -0.46 -13.24 -5.95
CA GLY A 56 0.15 -12.15 -6.70
C GLY A 56 0.77 -11.09 -5.79
N VAL A 57 1.49 -10.15 -6.41
CA VAL A 57 2.30 -9.13 -5.74
C VAL A 57 1.48 -8.33 -4.72
N LYS A 58 0.24 -7.97 -5.06
CA LYS A 58 -0.65 -7.23 -4.14
C LYS A 58 -0.93 -8.00 -2.85
N ARG A 59 -1.21 -9.31 -2.94
CA ARG A 59 -1.46 -10.12 -1.74
C ARG A 59 -0.21 -10.32 -0.91
N THR A 60 0.95 -10.37 -1.54
CA THR A 60 2.24 -10.38 -0.84
C THR A 60 2.46 -9.09 -0.07
N ALA A 61 2.24 -7.94 -0.70
CA ALA A 61 2.29 -6.64 -0.05
C ALA A 61 1.29 -6.53 1.13
N ASP A 62 0.03 -6.95 0.92
CA ASP A 62 -0.99 -6.97 1.97
C ASP A 62 -0.54 -7.81 3.20
N ILE A 63 0.12 -8.97 2.97
CA ILE A 63 0.64 -9.81 4.05
C ILE A 63 1.81 -9.12 4.76
N MET A 64 2.73 -8.54 4.00
CA MET A 64 3.93 -7.90 4.54
C MET A 64 3.59 -6.69 5.41
N ASN A 65 2.59 -5.90 5.04
CA ASN A 65 2.10 -4.77 5.83
C ASN A 65 1.60 -5.14 7.25
N PHE A 66 1.34 -6.43 7.52
CA PHE A 66 0.92 -6.93 8.84
C PHE A 66 2.05 -7.60 9.62
N LEU A 67 3.26 -7.66 9.07
CA LEU A 67 4.43 -8.18 9.78
C LEU A 67 5.05 -7.08 10.66
N GLU A 68 5.89 -7.50 11.61
CA GLU A 68 6.73 -6.57 12.37
C GLU A 68 7.79 -5.94 11.45
N SER A 69 8.10 -4.65 11.64
CA SER A 69 8.98 -3.87 10.77
C SER A 69 10.36 -4.52 10.56
N SER A 70 10.91 -5.17 11.57
CA SER A 70 12.20 -5.88 11.47
C SER A 70 12.12 -7.09 10.53
N ALA A 71 11.02 -7.85 10.59
CA ALA A 71 10.79 -9.00 9.74
C ALA A 71 10.47 -8.58 8.30
N GLU A 72 9.69 -7.50 8.14
CA GLU A 72 9.37 -6.86 6.86
C GLU A 72 10.64 -6.46 6.13
N SER A 73 11.50 -5.65 6.75
CA SER A 73 12.75 -5.16 6.14
C SER A 73 13.67 -6.29 5.71
N GLN A 74 13.83 -7.32 6.56
CA GLN A 74 14.67 -8.48 6.23
C GLN A 74 14.12 -9.29 5.05
N LEU A 75 12.80 -9.42 4.95
CA LEU A 75 12.15 -10.14 3.86
C LEU A 75 12.24 -9.37 2.55
N ILE A 76 12.04 -8.06 2.57
CA ILE A 76 12.22 -7.19 1.39
C ILE A 76 13.64 -7.30 0.86
N GLU A 77 14.65 -7.20 1.74
CA GLU A 77 16.04 -7.33 1.32
C GLU A 77 16.33 -8.72 0.72
N SER A 78 15.82 -9.80 1.35
CA SER A 78 15.98 -11.15 0.82
C SER A 78 15.28 -11.37 -0.53
N ILE A 79 14.13 -10.72 -0.75
CA ILE A 79 13.44 -10.75 -2.05
C ILE A 79 14.24 -9.95 -3.08
N ARG A 80 14.80 -8.79 -2.70
CA ARG A 80 15.63 -7.95 -3.57
C ARG A 80 16.87 -8.65 -4.06
N GLU A 81 17.54 -9.45 -3.21
CA GLU A 81 18.68 -10.28 -3.60
C GLU A 81 18.31 -11.35 -4.64
N ILE A 82 17.06 -11.82 -4.67
CA ILE A 82 16.57 -12.86 -5.58
C ILE A 82 15.98 -12.26 -6.86
N ASP A 83 15.18 -11.20 -6.73
CA ASP A 83 14.45 -10.53 -7.82
C ASP A 83 14.15 -9.08 -7.41
N GLU A 84 14.99 -8.15 -7.90
CA GLU A 84 14.91 -6.71 -7.61
C GLU A 84 13.61 -6.10 -8.15
N ASP A 85 13.15 -6.52 -9.35
CA ASP A 85 11.91 -6.05 -9.95
C ASP A 85 10.68 -6.48 -9.12
N LEU A 86 10.71 -7.68 -8.56
CA LEU A 86 9.64 -8.18 -7.69
C LEU A 86 9.62 -7.44 -6.37
N SER A 87 10.78 -7.19 -5.75
CA SER A 87 10.90 -6.41 -4.53
C SER A 87 10.29 -5.02 -4.72
N SER A 88 10.70 -4.30 -5.77
CA SER A 88 10.17 -2.97 -6.09
C SER A 88 8.65 -2.96 -6.27
N LYS A 89 8.10 -3.95 -6.97
CA LYS A 89 6.64 -4.07 -7.15
C LYS A 89 5.89 -4.35 -5.85
N ILE A 90 6.49 -5.11 -4.93
CA ILE A 90 5.90 -5.36 -3.60
C ILE A 90 5.93 -4.09 -2.78
N GLU A 91 7.08 -3.41 -2.70
CA GLU A 91 7.24 -2.14 -2.00
C GLU A 91 6.29 -1.07 -2.54
N ASP A 92 6.05 -1.04 -3.87
CA ASP A 92 5.08 -0.15 -4.50
C ASP A 92 3.64 -0.36 -4.02
N LEU A 93 3.30 -1.56 -3.61
CA LEU A 93 1.96 -1.90 -3.13
C LEU A 93 1.87 -1.91 -1.59
N MET A 94 2.98 -1.88 -0.89
CA MET A 94 3.02 -1.81 0.59
C MET A 94 2.74 -0.40 1.08
N PHE A 95 3.32 0.60 0.41
CA PHE A 95 3.07 2.00 0.74
C PHE A 95 1.95 2.54 -0.15
N VAL A 96 0.76 2.64 0.41
CA VAL A 96 -0.44 3.16 -0.26
C VAL A 96 -0.71 4.61 0.15
N PHE A 97 -1.55 5.33 -0.62
CA PHE A 97 -1.79 6.75 -0.41
C PHE A 97 -2.29 7.08 1.00
N ASP A 98 -3.08 6.19 1.59
CA ASP A 98 -3.62 6.37 2.95
C ASP A 98 -2.54 6.34 4.03
N ASN A 99 -1.39 5.71 3.78
CA ASN A 99 -0.26 5.71 4.71
C ASN A 99 0.40 7.11 4.87
N LEU A 100 0.11 8.05 3.98
CA LEU A 100 0.53 9.44 4.15
C LEU A 100 -0.07 10.09 5.41
N ALA A 101 -1.17 9.56 5.96
CA ALA A 101 -1.73 10.01 7.23
C ALA A 101 -0.75 9.81 8.40
N ASP A 102 0.10 8.77 8.34
CA ASP A 102 1.07 8.42 9.37
C ASP A 102 2.39 9.21 9.26
N VAL A 103 2.62 9.89 8.14
CA VAL A 103 3.78 10.77 7.95
C VAL A 103 3.66 11.98 8.88
N ASP A 104 4.76 12.39 9.49
CA ASP A 104 4.76 13.56 10.38
C ASP A 104 4.42 14.87 9.65
N ASP A 105 4.04 15.90 10.40
CA ASP A 105 3.58 17.15 9.81
C ASP A 105 4.68 17.88 9.00
N ARG A 106 5.95 17.72 9.38
CA ARG A 106 7.09 18.28 8.64
C ARG A 106 7.30 17.57 7.31
N GLY A 107 7.17 16.24 7.30
CA GLY A 107 7.25 15.42 6.09
C GLY A 107 6.12 15.74 5.12
N ILE A 108 4.88 15.90 5.61
CA ILE A 108 3.76 16.34 4.77
C ILE A 108 4.00 17.74 4.20
N GLN A 109 4.49 18.69 5.00
CA GLN A 109 4.80 20.04 4.51
C GLN A 109 5.92 20.06 3.47
N ALA A 110 6.92 19.19 3.61
CA ALA A 110 7.97 19.02 2.61
C ALA A 110 7.41 18.43 1.32
N LEU A 111 6.60 17.35 1.42
CA LEU A 111 5.94 16.72 0.28
C LEU A 111 5.04 17.68 -0.50
N LEU A 112 4.28 18.52 0.19
CA LEU A 112 3.38 19.50 -0.43
C LEU A 112 4.11 20.59 -1.23
N ARG A 113 5.40 20.80 -1.03
CA ARG A 113 6.21 21.73 -1.84
C ARG A 113 6.65 21.13 -3.18
N GLU A 114 6.74 19.80 -3.24
CA GLU A 114 7.17 19.05 -4.42
C GLU A 114 6.00 18.64 -5.31
N VAL A 115 4.78 18.55 -4.74
CA VAL A 115 3.58 18.10 -5.44
C VAL A 115 2.84 19.28 -6.06
N SER A 116 2.46 19.17 -7.34
CA SER A 116 1.63 20.20 -7.99
C SER A 116 0.22 20.21 -7.45
N SER A 117 -0.41 21.38 -7.37
CA SER A 117 -1.79 21.51 -6.90
C SER A 117 -2.78 20.71 -7.76
N GLU A 118 -2.55 20.61 -9.08
CA GLU A 118 -3.41 19.87 -9.99
C GLU A 118 -3.43 18.38 -9.67
N VAL A 119 -2.25 17.78 -9.45
CA VAL A 119 -2.09 16.37 -9.07
C VAL A 119 -2.71 16.14 -7.69
N LEU A 120 -2.48 17.05 -6.74
CA LEU A 120 -3.01 16.95 -5.39
C LEU A 120 -4.56 16.96 -5.38
N ILE A 121 -5.21 17.85 -6.15
CA ILE A 121 -6.66 17.92 -6.27
C ILE A 121 -7.23 16.60 -6.77
N VAL A 122 -6.64 16.03 -7.83
CA VAL A 122 -7.10 14.76 -8.41
C VAL A 122 -6.92 13.61 -7.42
N ALA A 123 -5.78 13.52 -6.75
CA ALA A 123 -5.49 12.49 -5.77
C ALA A 123 -6.46 12.54 -4.57
N LEU A 124 -6.78 13.75 -4.08
CA LEU A 124 -7.69 13.95 -2.95
C LEU A 124 -9.16 13.64 -3.27
N LYS A 125 -9.56 13.58 -4.54
CA LYS A 125 -10.92 13.14 -4.92
C LYS A 125 -11.23 11.70 -4.51
N GLY A 126 -10.21 10.84 -4.44
CA GLY A 126 -10.35 9.45 -4.00
C GLY A 126 -9.74 9.18 -2.63
N ALA A 127 -9.34 10.20 -1.88
CA ALA A 127 -8.72 10.05 -0.57
C ALA A 127 -9.76 9.98 0.54
N ASP A 128 -9.41 9.27 1.61
CA ASP A 128 -10.18 9.26 2.85
C ASP A 128 -10.11 10.62 3.55
N GLU A 129 -11.10 10.88 4.42
CA GLU A 129 -11.20 12.17 5.13
C GLU A 129 -9.98 12.44 6.03
N ALA A 130 -9.41 11.39 6.63
CA ALA A 130 -8.20 11.50 7.46
C ALA A 130 -7.01 12.08 6.69
N ILE A 131 -6.82 11.68 5.43
CA ILE A 131 -5.78 12.22 4.56
C ILE A 131 -6.06 13.67 4.20
N LYS A 132 -7.30 13.98 3.82
CA LYS A 132 -7.70 15.36 3.48
C LYS A 132 -7.45 16.30 4.64
N GLU A 133 -7.90 15.95 5.84
CA GLU A 133 -7.65 16.73 7.05
C GLU A 133 -6.16 16.91 7.33
N LYS A 134 -5.36 15.82 7.16
CA LYS A 134 -3.91 15.88 7.33
C LYS A 134 -3.26 16.86 6.36
N ILE A 135 -3.64 16.82 5.08
CA ILE A 135 -3.13 17.72 4.04
C ILE A 135 -3.53 19.17 4.34
N PHE A 136 -4.81 19.42 4.57
CA PHE A 136 -5.32 20.79 4.82
C PHE A 136 -4.70 21.42 6.07
N ARG A 137 -4.51 20.63 7.14
CA ARG A 137 -3.88 21.11 8.38
C ARG A 137 -2.42 21.51 8.18
N ASN A 138 -1.74 20.90 7.21
CA ASN A 138 -0.34 21.16 6.91
C ASN A 138 -0.12 22.22 5.83
N MET A 139 -1.16 22.93 5.43
CA MET A 139 -1.12 24.05 4.49
C MET A 139 -1.39 25.38 5.21
N SER A 140 -1.00 26.50 4.57
CA SER A 140 -1.46 27.81 5.05
C SER A 140 -3.00 27.90 4.90
N LYS A 141 -3.65 28.65 5.76
CA LYS A 141 -5.11 28.84 5.71
C LYS A 141 -5.60 29.21 4.32
N ARG A 142 -4.94 30.18 3.66
CA ARG A 142 -5.30 30.61 2.31
C ARG A 142 -5.11 29.50 1.26
N ALA A 143 -4.02 28.73 1.36
CA ALA A 143 -3.78 27.63 0.42
C ALA A 143 -4.77 26.48 0.63
N SER A 144 -5.13 26.21 1.88
CA SER A 144 -6.15 25.21 2.22
C SER A 144 -7.54 25.61 1.69
N GLU A 145 -7.95 26.86 1.88
CA GLU A 145 -9.22 27.37 1.36
C GLU A 145 -9.29 27.26 -0.17
N LEU A 146 -8.23 27.71 -0.88
CA LEU A 146 -8.14 27.60 -2.33
C LEU A 146 -8.19 26.14 -2.81
N LEU A 147 -7.46 25.24 -2.15
CA LEU A 147 -7.45 23.83 -2.52
C LEU A 147 -8.82 23.16 -2.29
N GLN A 148 -9.56 23.56 -1.23
CA GLN A 148 -10.91 23.07 -0.98
C GLN A 148 -11.89 23.57 -2.05
N ASP A 149 -11.83 24.86 -2.41
CA ASP A 149 -12.66 25.45 -3.47
C ASP A 149 -12.39 24.74 -4.82
N ASP A 150 -11.11 24.52 -5.16
CA ASP A 150 -10.71 23.81 -6.38
C ASP A 150 -11.16 22.35 -6.35
N LEU A 151 -11.08 21.68 -5.19
CA LEU A 151 -11.54 20.32 -5.00
C LEU A 151 -13.06 20.22 -5.20
N GLU A 152 -13.84 21.17 -4.69
CA GLU A 152 -15.28 21.22 -4.87
C GLU A 152 -15.66 21.55 -6.32
N ALA A 153 -14.98 22.52 -6.93
CA ALA A 153 -15.20 22.93 -8.32
C ALA A 153 -14.80 21.83 -9.34
N LYS A 154 -13.84 20.98 -8.97
CA LYS A 154 -13.43 19.84 -9.80
C LYS A 154 -14.56 18.84 -9.90
N GLY A 155 -15.15 18.71 -11.08
CA GLY A 155 -16.18 17.71 -11.38
C GLY A 155 -15.76 16.25 -11.13
N PRO A 156 -16.59 15.30 -11.56
CA PRO A 156 -16.22 13.87 -11.48
C PRO A 156 -14.92 13.59 -12.22
N VAL A 157 -14.02 12.83 -11.58
CA VAL A 157 -12.76 12.34 -12.16
C VAL A 157 -12.83 10.82 -12.29
N ARG A 158 -12.09 10.28 -13.25
CA ARG A 158 -12.01 8.82 -13.43
C ARG A 158 -11.18 8.20 -12.32
N ILE A 159 -11.54 7.01 -11.88
CA ILE A 159 -10.77 6.27 -10.86
C ILE A 159 -9.32 6.11 -11.30
N SER A 160 -9.08 5.79 -12.57
CA SER A 160 -7.72 5.66 -13.11
C SER A 160 -6.89 6.95 -13.07
N GLU A 161 -7.53 8.12 -13.14
CA GLU A 161 -6.84 9.42 -13.00
C GLU A 161 -6.48 9.67 -11.54
N VAL A 162 -7.37 9.31 -10.62
CA VAL A 162 -7.10 9.36 -9.18
C VAL A 162 -5.94 8.45 -8.80
N GLU A 163 -5.98 7.19 -9.22
CA GLU A 163 -4.91 6.21 -8.95
C GLU A 163 -3.57 6.66 -9.53
N ALA A 164 -3.57 7.24 -10.74
CA ALA A 164 -2.35 7.78 -11.36
C ALA A 164 -1.78 8.96 -10.56
N ALA A 165 -2.64 9.89 -10.12
CA ALA A 165 -2.23 11.04 -9.32
C ALA A 165 -1.71 10.61 -7.93
N GLN A 166 -2.38 9.68 -7.27
CA GLN A 166 -1.93 9.11 -6.01
C GLN A 166 -0.57 8.42 -6.17
N LYS A 167 -0.37 7.64 -7.22
CA LYS A 167 0.90 6.98 -7.52
C LYS A 167 2.04 7.99 -7.77
N GLU A 168 1.77 9.10 -8.45
CA GLU A 168 2.75 10.16 -8.65
C GLU A 168 3.20 10.76 -7.31
N ILE A 169 2.26 11.07 -6.42
CA ILE A 169 2.56 11.60 -5.08
C ILE A 169 3.37 10.58 -4.26
N LEU A 170 3.00 9.31 -4.29
CA LEU A 170 3.74 8.25 -3.61
C LEU A 170 5.16 8.10 -4.14
N THR A 171 5.37 8.24 -5.45
CA THR A 171 6.70 8.20 -6.06
C THR A 171 7.57 9.35 -5.56
N ILE A 172 7.00 10.56 -5.42
CA ILE A 172 7.70 11.71 -4.85
C ILE A 172 8.02 11.44 -3.37
N ALA A 173 7.05 10.96 -2.60
CA ALA A 173 7.21 10.68 -1.18
C ALA A 173 8.34 9.66 -0.92
N ARG A 174 8.41 8.59 -1.73
CA ARG A 174 9.49 7.59 -1.63
C ARG A 174 10.85 8.18 -1.96
N ARG A 175 10.96 8.93 -3.06
CA ARG A 175 12.20 9.62 -3.42
C ARG A 175 12.71 10.50 -2.27
N MET A 176 11.80 11.21 -1.60
CA MET A 176 12.12 12.04 -0.46
C MET A 176 12.52 11.23 0.77
N ALA A 177 11.91 10.07 0.97
CA ALA A 177 12.28 9.15 2.04
C ALA A 177 13.66 8.53 1.81
N ASP A 178 13.96 8.10 0.58
CA ASP A 178 15.27 7.58 0.18
C ASP A 178 16.37 8.64 0.34
N ALA A 179 16.03 9.93 0.14
CA ALA A 179 16.91 11.05 0.41
C ALA A 179 17.01 11.42 1.91
N GLY A 180 16.23 10.79 2.78
CA GLY A 180 16.18 11.06 4.22
C GLY A 180 15.47 12.37 4.58
N GLU A 181 14.72 12.97 3.67
CA GLU A 181 14.00 14.23 3.88
C GLU A 181 12.67 14.04 4.63
N ILE A 182 12.05 12.88 4.47
CA ILE A 182 10.82 12.49 5.17
C ILE A 182 10.94 11.06 5.70
N VAL A 183 10.15 10.74 6.72
CA VAL A 183 10.00 9.39 7.22
C VAL A 183 8.62 8.90 6.82
N LEU A 184 8.56 7.88 5.97
CA LEU A 184 7.31 7.23 5.60
C LEU A 184 6.89 6.35 6.78
N GLY A 185 5.78 6.73 7.44
CA GLY A 185 5.32 6.07 8.64
C GLY A 185 4.97 4.60 8.42
N GLY A 186 5.81 3.74 8.93
CA GLY A 186 5.47 2.46 9.48
C GLY A 186 5.98 2.52 10.92
N LYS A 187 5.35 1.88 11.88
CA LYS A 187 5.70 1.83 13.30
C LYS A 187 7.18 1.50 13.56
N GLY A 188 8.06 2.47 13.38
CA GLY A 188 9.51 2.30 13.47
C GLY A 188 10.24 3.62 13.63
N GLY A 189 9.65 4.57 14.36
CA GLY A 189 10.42 5.64 14.97
C GLY A 189 11.18 5.02 16.13
N GLU A 190 12.41 4.58 15.92
CA GLU A 190 13.34 4.47 17.02
C GLU A 190 13.46 5.88 17.61
N GLU A 191 12.93 6.07 18.82
CA GLU A 191 13.31 7.19 19.66
C GLU A 191 14.82 7.11 19.84
N MET A 192 15.56 7.98 19.13
CA MET A 192 16.95 8.25 19.49
C MET A 192 16.93 9.06 20.78
N ILE A 193 17.38 8.42 21.85
CA ILE A 193 17.70 9.03 23.13
C ILE A 193 19.04 9.76 22.99
#